data_037e24a9f9fbacdf65d5541c74a56910
#
_entry.id   037e24a9f9fbacdf65d5541c74a56910
#
_cell.length_a   1.000
_cell.length_b   1.000
_cell.length_c   1.000
_cell.angle_alpha   90.00
_cell.angle_beta   90.00
_cell.angle_gamma   90.00
#
_symmetry.space_group_name_H-M   'P 1'
#
loop_
_entity.id
_entity.type
_entity.pdbx_description
1 polymer ?
#
loop_
_entity_poly.entity_id
_entity_poly.type
_entity_poly.pdbx_seq_one_letter_code
_entity_poly.pdbx_strand_id
1 'polypeptide(L)'
;MPGAPTTRVLVHADESCLGNDGSKPSPGGNAALIEAPAGDSLARWDFYESSPQTTNNKMALAGAIAALEWIRRQWKHARVVYVSDSQYLVKGMSEWVAGWEARGWKRKGGVLENQDLWQKLVQAAAAHDVEWRWIEGHAGHAKNEYADALATRAAERQDRSNGLVPSGFDAWLAHERTRRRYTDYDPDEELNERR
;
A
#
# COMPACT_ATOMS: atom_id res chain seq x y z
N MET A 1 -7.32 -16.49 -29.12
CA MET A 1 -6.58 -15.24 -29.00
C MET A 1 -5.83 -15.29 -27.68
N PRO A 2 -4.47 -15.23 -27.64
CA PRO A 2 -3.78 -15.03 -26.36
C PRO A 2 -4.26 -13.69 -25.80
N GLY A 3 -4.74 -13.68 -24.55
CA GLY A 3 -5.15 -12.47 -23.86
C GLY A 3 -3.99 -11.46 -23.81
N ALA A 4 -4.29 -10.18 -23.81
CA ALA A 4 -3.28 -9.15 -23.59
C ALA A 4 -2.48 -9.48 -22.32
N PRO A 5 -1.16 -9.29 -22.31
CA PRO A 5 -0.34 -9.56 -21.13
C PRO A 5 -0.88 -8.78 -19.93
N THR A 6 -1.09 -9.48 -18.81
CA THR A 6 -1.56 -8.84 -17.57
C THR A 6 -0.50 -7.86 -17.08
N THR A 7 -0.88 -6.61 -16.89
CA THR A 7 0.04 -5.57 -16.39
C THR A 7 0.54 -5.93 -15.00
N ARG A 8 1.86 -5.89 -14.81
CA ARG A 8 2.48 -6.02 -13.49
C ARG A 8 2.49 -4.64 -12.82
N VAL A 9 2.00 -4.57 -11.59
CA VAL A 9 1.96 -3.35 -10.78
C VAL A 9 2.69 -3.62 -9.47
N LEU A 10 3.61 -2.75 -9.10
CA LEU A 10 4.30 -2.78 -7.82
C LEU A 10 3.73 -1.66 -6.93
N VAL A 11 3.38 -2.00 -5.70
CA VAL A 11 2.85 -1.06 -4.69
C VAL A 11 3.74 -1.12 -3.47
N HIS A 12 4.27 0.04 -3.06
CA HIS A 12 4.87 0.22 -1.74
C HIS A 12 3.95 1.13 -0.92
N ALA A 13 3.41 0.61 0.16
CA ALA A 13 2.42 1.31 0.97
C ALA A 13 2.83 1.38 2.44
N ASP A 14 2.41 2.47 3.08
CA ASP A 14 2.61 2.71 4.49
C ASP A 14 1.44 3.50 5.09
N GLU A 15 1.34 3.50 6.40
CA GLU A 15 0.34 4.25 7.16
C GLU A 15 0.98 4.98 8.36
N SER A 16 0.38 6.09 8.74
CA SER A 16 0.82 6.89 9.88
C SER A 16 -0.37 7.38 10.70
N CYS A 17 -0.28 7.27 12.03
CA CYS A 17 -1.24 7.88 12.95
C CYS A 17 -0.51 8.79 13.92
N LEU A 18 -0.92 10.06 13.96
CA LEU A 18 -0.27 11.09 14.78
C LEU A 18 -0.64 10.91 16.26
N GLY A 19 0.38 10.89 17.14
CA GLY A 19 0.16 10.73 18.58
C GLY A 19 -0.40 9.37 18.98
N ASN A 20 -0.10 8.33 18.20
CA ASN A 20 -0.58 6.98 18.44
C ASN A 20 0.12 6.35 19.65
N ASP A 21 -0.52 6.44 20.83
CA ASP A 21 -0.17 5.65 22.01
C ASP A 21 -0.93 4.31 22.08
N GLY A 22 -1.65 3.98 20.99
CA GLY A 22 -2.46 2.76 20.87
C GLY A 22 -3.77 2.77 21.67
N SER A 23 -4.05 3.79 22.47
CA SER A 23 -5.21 3.81 23.37
C SER A 23 -6.43 4.54 22.80
N LYS A 24 -6.24 5.49 21.86
CA LYS A 24 -7.31 6.31 21.29
C LYS A 24 -7.14 6.51 19.80
N PRO A 25 -8.26 6.60 19.03
CA PRO A 25 -8.20 7.05 17.65
C PRO A 25 -7.57 8.43 17.54
N SER A 26 -6.71 8.61 16.53
CA SER A 26 -5.98 9.84 16.25
C SER A 26 -6.04 10.18 14.78
N PRO A 27 -5.69 11.40 14.35
CA PRO A 27 -5.54 11.70 12.93
C PRO A 27 -4.53 10.76 12.29
N GLY A 28 -4.89 10.19 11.14
CA GLY A 28 -4.03 9.29 10.40
C GLY A 28 -4.06 9.51 8.91
N GLY A 29 -3.08 8.94 8.23
CA GLY A 29 -2.95 8.91 6.79
C GLY A 29 -2.46 7.56 6.31
N ASN A 30 -2.75 7.24 5.07
CA ASN A 30 -2.11 6.15 4.33
C ASN A 30 -1.61 6.68 2.99
N ALA A 31 -0.61 6.03 2.45
CA ALA A 31 -0.11 6.36 1.14
C ALA A 31 0.47 5.13 0.43
N ALA A 32 0.56 5.23 -0.88
CA ALA A 32 1.21 4.24 -1.71
C ALA A 32 1.96 4.90 -2.88
N LEU A 33 3.18 4.43 -3.13
CA LEU A 33 3.86 4.57 -4.41
C LEU A 33 3.44 3.40 -5.29
N ILE A 34 2.84 3.70 -6.43
CA ILE A 34 2.35 2.71 -7.39
C ILE A 34 3.18 2.83 -8.66
N GLU A 35 3.73 1.71 -9.13
CA GLU A 35 4.61 1.65 -10.29
C GLU A 35 4.11 0.61 -11.29
N ALA A 36 4.16 0.93 -12.56
CA ALA A 36 3.82 0.00 -13.64
C ALA A 36 4.59 0.33 -14.92
N PRO A 37 4.82 -0.67 -15.80
CA PRO A 37 5.42 -0.43 -17.11
C PRO A 37 4.56 0.53 -17.96
N ALA A 38 5.22 1.44 -18.63
CA ALA A 38 4.63 2.40 -19.58
C ALA A 38 5.48 2.43 -20.87
N GLY A 39 5.22 1.50 -21.79
CA GLY A 39 6.09 1.24 -22.94
C GLY A 39 7.45 0.72 -22.50
N ASP A 40 8.53 1.37 -22.93
CA ASP A 40 9.91 1.04 -22.56
C ASP A 40 10.37 1.70 -21.24
N SER A 41 9.50 2.48 -20.61
CA SER A 41 9.78 3.20 -19.36
C SER A 41 8.90 2.70 -18.22
N LEU A 42 9.16 3.24 -17.04
CA LEU A 42 8.40 3.01 -15.83
C LEU A 42 7.60 4.27 -15.49
N ALA A 43 6.31 4.12 -15.24
CA ALA A 43 5.48 5.20 -14.72
C ALA A 43 5.24 5.00 -13.22
N ARG A 44 5.24 6.11 -12.49
CA ARG A 44 5.06 6.18 -11.04
C ARG A 44 3.93 7.12 -10.69
N TRP A 45 3.09 6.66 -9.76
CA TRP A 45 1.99 7.45 -9.21
C TRP A 45 2.01 7.39 -7.69
N ASP A 46 1.61 8.50 -7.09
CA ASP A 46 1.30 8.57 -5.67
C ASP A 46 -0.20 8.43 -5.48
N PHE A 47 -0.56 7.77 -4.41
CA PHE A 47 -1.90 7.74 -3.84
C PHE A 47 -1.79 8.01 -2.34
N TYR A 48 -2.64 8.88 -1.79
CA TYR A 48 -2.71 9.12 -0.35
C TYR A 48 -4.09 9.59 0.08
N GLU A 49 -4.46 9.21 1.29
CA GLU A 49 -5.70 9.60 1.95
C GLU A 49 -5.46 9.82 3.45
N SER A 50 -6.38 10.54 4.09
CA SER A 50 -6.35 10.81 5.52
C SER A 50 -7.70 10.59 6.18
N SER A 51 -7.67 10.43 7.51
CA SER A 51 -8.84 10.34 8.37
C SER A 51 -8.57 11.11 9.67
N PRO A 52 -9.53 11.93 10.16
CA PRO A 52 -9.33 12.70 11.39
C PRO A 52 -9.35 11.84 12.66
N GLN A 53 -9.93 10.63 12.60
CA GLN A 53 -10.00 9.69 13.72
C GLN A 53 -9.87 8.25 13.20
N THR A 54 -8.72 7.62 13.43
CA THR A 54 -8.45 6.28 12.92
C THR A 54 -7.40 5.57 13.79
N THR A 55 -6.97 4.40 13.35
CA THR A 55 -5.85 3.62 13.90
C THR A 55 -4.96 3.14 12.75
N ASN A 56 -3.69 2.81 13.01
CA ASN A 56 -2.79 2.25 12.00
C ASN A 56 -3.44 1.06 11.27
N ASN A 57 -3.99 0.09 11.99
CA ASN A 57 -4.63 -1.07 11.37
C ASN A 57 -5.77 -0.68 10.42
N LYS A 58 -6.60 0.32 10.77
CA LYS A 58 -7.66 0.79 9.88
C LYS A 58 -7.10 1.51 8.65
N MET A 59 -6.04 2.31 8.83
CA MET A 59 -5.41 3.02 7.72
C MET A 59 -4.71 2.05 6.77
N ALA A 60 -4.02 1.02 7.27
CA ALA A 60 -3.43 -0.03 6.45
C ALA A 60 -4.48 -0.72 5.56
N LEU A 61 -5.61 -1.14 6.15
CA LEU A 61 -6.69 -1.79 5.40
C LEU A 61 -7.35 -0.83 4.40
N ALA A 62 -7.68 0.39 4.83
CA ALA A 62 -8.32 1.39 3.97
C ALA A 62 -7.43 1.77 2.79
N GLY A 63 -6.13 1.97 3.03
CA GLY A 63 -5.14 2.27 1.99
C GLY A 63 -5.02 1.15 0.97
N ALA A 64 -4.96 -0.10 1.43
CA ALA A 64 -4.90 -1.26 0.54
C ALA A 64 -6.17 -1.41 -0.32
N ILE A 65 -7.35 -1.23 0.27
CA ILE A 65 -8.62 -1.24 -0.47
C ILE A 65 -8.60 -0.17 -1.57
N ALA A 66 -8.30 1.08 -1.20
CA ALA A 66 -8.34 2.19 -2.14
C ALA A 66 -7.28 2.06 -3.24
N ALA A 67 -6.04 1.65 -2.92
CA ALA A 67 -4.99 1.41 -3.90
C ALA A 67 -5.40 0.35 -4.93
N LEU A 68 -5.94 -0.81 -4.48
CA LEU A 68 -6.40 -1.87 -5.37
C LEU A 68 -7.59 -1.45 -6.23
N GLU A 69 -8.53 -0.65 -5.68
CA GLU A 69 -9.64 -0.10 -6.46
C GLU A 69 -9.16 0.88 -7.54
N TRP A 70 -8.16 1.73 -7.26
CA TRP A 70 -7.57 2.61 -8.25
C TRP A 70 -6.81 1.84 -9.32
N ILE A 71 -6.06 0.79 -8.95
CA ILE A 71 -5.40 -0.13 -9.88
C ILE A 71 -6.45 -0.78 -10.79
N ARG A 72 -7.59 -1.23 -10.25
CA ARG A 72 -8.69 -1.80 -11.04
C ARG A 72 -9.27 -0.81 -12.04
N ARG A 73 -9.43 0.45 -11.67
CA ARG A 73 -9.92 1.50 -12.59
C ARG A 73 -8.96 1.74 -13.74
N GLN A 74 -7.65 1.70 -13.46
CA GLN A 74 -6.62 1.97 -14.46
C GLN A 74 -6.35 0.77 -15.39
N TRP A 75 -6.25 -0.44 -14.84
CA TRP A 75 -5.81 -1.64 -15.57
C TRP A 75 -6.85 -2.77 -15.60
N LYS A 76 -8.04 -2.61 -15.00
CA LYS A 76 -9.09 -3.61 -14.82
C LYS A 76 -8.65 -4.82 -14.02
N HIS A 77 -7.68 -5.59 -14.52
CA HIS A 77 -7.02 -6.70 -13.86
C HIS A 77 -5.51 -6.53 -13.96
N ALA A 78 -4.79 -6.75 -12.87
CA ALA A 78 -3.35 -6.63 -12.81
C ALA A 78 -2.73 -7.74 -11.95
N ARG A 79 -1.45 -8.03 -12.19
CA ARG A 79 -0.62 -8.79 -11.25
C ARG A 79 0.04 -7.80 -10.32
N VAL A 80 -0.41 -7.75 -9.07
CA VAL A 80 0.02 -6.75 -8.09
C VAL A 80 0.99 -7.39 -7.10
N VAL A 81 2.16 -6.77 -6.91
CA VAL A 81 3.02 -7.04 -5.77
C VAL A 81 2.79 -5.91 -4.76
N TYR A 82 2.13 -6.23 -3.66
CA TYR A 82 1.80 -5.27 -2.61
C TYR A 82 2.77 -5.41 -1.45
N VAL A 83 3.62 -4.41 -1.26
CA VAL A 83 4.69 -4.35 -0.26
C VAL A 83 4.28 -3.40 0.86
N SER A 84 4.31 -3.86 2.11
CA SER A 84 4.02 -3.05 3.29
C SER A 84 4.77 -3.60 4.51
N ASP A 85 5.08 -2.74 5.47
CA ASP A 85 5.61 -3.13 6.78
C ASP A 85 4.52 -3.45 7.81
N SER A 86 3.25 -3.25 7.47
CA SER A 86 2.11 -3.65 8.28
C SER A 86 1.96 -5.17 8.36
N GLN A 87 2.51 -5.78 9.42
CA GLN A 87 2.31 -7.21 9.66
C GLN A 87 0.84 -7.58 9.78
N TYR A 88 0.02 -6.67 10.33
CA TYR A 88 -1.43 -6.87 10.45
C TYR A 88 -2.07 -7.09 9.08
N LEU A 89 -1.78 -6.21 8.12
CA LEU A 89 -2.29 -6.30 6.76
C LEU A 89 -1.76 -7.55 6.04
N VAL A 90 -0.43 -7.70 5.97
CA VAL A 90 0.20 -8.75 5.15
C VAL A 90 -0.12 -10.15 5.69
N LYS A 91 0.04 -10.40 7.00
CA LYS A 91 -0.34 -11.68 7.61
C LYS A 91 -1.84 -11.93 7.54
N GLY A 92 -2.65 -10.87 7.70
CA GLY A 92 -4.09 -10.98 7.58
C GLY A 92 -4.51 -11.55 6.23
N MET A 93 -4.02 -10.98 5.14
CA MET A 93 -4.34 -11.43 3.79
C MET A 93 -3.68 -12.77 3.42
N SER A 94 -2.46 -13.02 3.89
CA SER A 94 -1.72 -14.24 3.53
C SER A 94 -2.12 -15.47 4.36
N GLU A 95 -2.50 -15.28 5.63
CA GLU A 95 -2.63 -16.41 6.59
C GLU A 95 -4.02 -16.49 7.22
N TRP A 96 -4.68 -15.34 7.54
CA TRP A 96 -5.85 -15.36 8.42
C TRP A 96 -7.18 -15.34 7.70
N VAL A 97 -7.26 -14.58 6.60
CA VAL A 97 -8.51 -14.34 5.85
C VAL A 97 -9.17 -15.64 5.39
N ALA A 98 -8.42 -16.57 4.78
CA ALA A 98 -8.97 -17.85 4.32
C ALA A 98 -9.65 -18.63 5.46
N GLY A 99 -9.04 -18.60 6.65
CA GLY A 99 -9.64 -19.23 7.83
C GLY A 99 -10.88 -18.50 8.36
N TRP A 100 -10.95 -17.16 8.24
CA TRP A 100 -12.14 -16.40 8.63
C TRP A 100 -13.29 -16.61 7.66
N GLU A 101 -13.03 -16.60 6.36
CA GLU A 101 -14.03 -16.90 5.32
C GLU A 101 -14.64 -18.29 5.51
N ALA A 102 -13.80 -19.34 5.68
CA ALA A 102 -14.24 -20.71 5.93
C ALA A 102 -15.15 -20.86 7.17
N ARG A 103 -15.03 -19.96 8.14
CA ARG A 103 -15.86 -19.92 9.35
C ARG A 103 -16.99 -18.88 9.29
N GLY A 104 -17.29 -18.33 8.12
CA GLY A 104 -18.32 -17.29 7.95
C GLY A 104 -18.02 -16.02 8.73
N TRP A 105 -16.73 -15.61 8.78
CA TRP A 105 -16.21 -14.41 9.49
C TRP A 105 -16.44 -14.43 11.00
N LYS A 106 -16.54 -15.64 11.57
CA LYS A 106 -16.70 -15.82 13.02
C LYS A 106 -15.34 -16.13 13.66
N ARG A 107 -15.04 -15.45 14.76
CA ARG A 107 -13.86 -15.71 15.59
C ARG A 107 -14.26 -16.52 16.83
N LYS A 108 -13.48 -17.55 17.20
CA LYS A 108 -13.60 -18.17 18.54
C LYS A 108 -13.24 -17.12 19.60
N GLY A 109 -14.21 -16.77 20.45
CA GLY A 109 -13.98 -15.91 21.61
C GLY A 109 -14.11 -14.40 21.40
N GLY A 110 -14.86 -13.91 20.38
CA GLY A 110 -15.16 -12.49 20.26
C GLY A 110 -15.46 -12.00 18.86
N VAL A 111 -15.65 -10.68 18.72
CA VAL A 111 -15.86 -9.99 17.47
C VAL A 111 -14.53 -9.88 16.71
N LEU A 112 -14.55 -10.07 15.39
CA LEU A 112 -13.40 -9.83 14.55
C LEU A 112 -13.27 -8.31 14.34
N GLU A 113 -12.17 -7.72 14.82
CA GLU A 113 -11.91 -6.30 14.62
C GLU A 113 -11.77 -5.95 13.13
N ASN A 114 -12.34 -4.82 12.73
CA ASN A 114 -12.30 -4.30 11.36
C ASN A 114 -12.85 -5.29 10.32
N GLN A 115 -13.79 -6.17 10.70
CA GLN A 115 -14.34 -7.20 9.83
C GLN A 115 -14.86 -6.64 8.50
N ASP A 116 -15.54 -5.50 8.53
CA ASP A 116 -16.06 -4.80 7.36
C ASP A 116 -14.94 -4.36 6.38
N LEU A 117 -13.83 -3.88 6.91
CA LEU A 117 -12.66 -3.52 6.11
C LEU A 117 -11.97 -4.76 5.53
N TRP A 118 -11.83 -5.83 6.31
CA TRP A 118 -11.31 -7.09 5.80
C TRP A 118 -12.13 -7.65 4.65
N GLN A 119 -13.46 -7.66 4.78
CA GLN A 119 -14.35 -8.13 3.72
C GLN A 119 -14.24 -7.28 2.45
N LYS A 120 -14.17 -5.95 2.59
CA LYS A 120 -13.93 -5.05 1.45
C LYS A 120 -12.57 -5.28 0.80
N LEU A 121 -11.52 -5.50 1.60
CA LEU A 121 -10.19 -5.76 1.09
C LEU A 121 -10.13 -7.07 0.28
N VAL A 122 -10.77 -8.12 0.77
CA VAL A 122 -10.91 -9.39 0.03
C VAL A 122 -11.60 -9.18 -1.32
N GLN A 123 -12.69 -8.39 -1.34
CA GLN A 123 -13.39 -8.06 -2.58
C GLN A 123 -12.52 -7.24 -3.55
N ALA A 124 -11.77 -6.25 -3.05
CA ALA A 124 -10.87 -5.46 -3.88
C ALA A 124 -9.72 -6.31 -4.44
N ALA A 125 -9.13 -7.18 -3.60
CA ALA A 125 -8.04 -8.07 -3.99
C ALA A 125 -8.49 -9.13 -5.01
N ALA A 126 -9.72 -9.62 -4.93
CA ALA A 126 -10.26 -10.63 -5.87
C ALA A 126 -10.31 -10.15 -7.34
N ALA A 127 -10.18 -8.84 -7.58
CA ALA A 127 -10.09 -8.28 -8.93
C ALA A 127 -8.70 -8.43 -9.57
N HIS A 128 -7.70 -8.88 -8.82
CA HIS A 128 -6.29 -8.91 -9.21
C HIS A 128 -5.63 -10.22 -8.77
N ASP A 129 -4.43 -10.50 -9.31
CA ASP A 129 -3.51 -11.49 -8.74
C ASP A 129 -2.58 -10.76 -7.78
N VAL A 130 -2.87 -10.81 -6.48
CA VAL A 130 -2.11 -10.05 -5.47
C VAL A 130 -1.13 -10.93 -4.72
N GLU A 131 0.16 -10.58 -4.80
CA GLU A 131 1.22 -11.10 -3.93
C GLU A 131 1.42 -10.11 -2.77
N TRP A 132 1.15 -10.55 -1.54
CA TRP A 132 1.35 -9.76 -0.33
C TRP A 132 2.75 -9.98 0.20
N ARG A 133 3.54 -8.90 0.33
CA ARG A 133 4.93 -8.96 0.76
C ARG A 133 5.17 -8.06 1.96
N TRP A 134 5.61 -8.66 3.06
CA TRP A 134 6.04 -7.92 4.23
C TRP A 134 7.50 -7.51 4.10
N ILE A 135 7.81 -6.30 4.53
CA ILE A 135 9.17 -5.80 4.73
C ILE A 135 9.32 -5.24 6.14
N GLU A 136 10.54 -5.13 6.62
CA GLU A 136 10.81 -4.47 7.89
C GLU A 136 10.72 -2.95 7.71
N GLY A 137 9.88 -2.28 8.52
CA GLY A 137 9.75 -0.83 8.51
C GLY A 137 11.04 -0.13 8.96
N HIS A 138 11.30 1.05 8.40
CA HIS A 138 12.48 1.89 8.69
C HIS A 138 13.85 1.16 8.52
N ALA A 139 13.89 0.11 7.71
CA ALA A 139 15.10 -0.67 7.44
C ALA A 139 15.87 -0.21 6.19
N GLY A 140 15.68 1.02 5.75
CA GLY A 140 16.38 1.59 4.60
C GLY A 140 15.74 1.25 3.23
N HIS A 141 14.49 0.82 3.20
CA HIS A 141 13.73 0.60 1.98
C HIS A 141 13.21 1.93 1.42
N ALA A 142 13.89 2.50 0.43
CA ALA A 142 13.62 3.85 -0.07
C ALA A 142 12.15 4.09 -0.44
N LYS A 143 11.50 3.15 -1.12
CA LYS A 143 10.10 3.28 -1.54
C LYS A 143 9.11 3.23 -0.37
N ASN A 144 9.38 2.39 0.65
CA ASN A 144 8.55 2.34 1.85
C ASN A 144 8.73 3.62 2.68
N GLU A 145 9.98 4.10 2.87
CA GLU A 145 10.21 5.35 3.57
C GLU A 145 9.63 6.58 2.83
N TYR A 146 9.54 6.53 1.50
CA TYR A 146 8.79 7.53 0.74
C TYR A 146 7.28 7.45 1.01
N ALA A 147 6.71 6.23 1.03
CA ALA A 147 5.30 6.04 1.34
C ALA A 147 4.98 6.49 2.78
N ASP A 148 5.84 6.18 3.77
CA ASP A 148 5.73 6.70 5.15
C ASP A 148 5.71 8.24 5.20
N ALA A 149 6.64 8.90 4.48
CA ALA A 149 6.67 10.36 4.41
C ALA A 149 5.38 10.94 3.81
N LEU A 150 4.81 10.30 2.78
CA LEU A 150 3.52 10.70 2.20
C LEU A 150 2.35 10.46 3.16
N ALA A 151 2.31 9.32 3.83
CA ALA A 151 1.26 8.96 4.79
C ALA A 151 1.26 9.93 5.99
N THR A 152 2.45 10.23 6.52
CA THR A 152 2.63 11.19 7.61
C THR A 152 2.18 12.60 7.19
N ARG A 153 2.57 13.05 6.00
CA ARG A 153 2.10 14.34 5.46
C ARG A 153 0.58 14.38 5.30
N ALA A 154 -0.03 13.29 4.78
CA ALA A 154 -1.47 13.20 4.65
C ALA A 154 -2.17 13.25 6.03
N ALA A 155 -1.63 12.56 7.03
CA ALA A 155 -2.13 12.61 8.41
C ALA A 155 -2.07 14.03 9.00
N GLU A 156 -0.96 14.73 8.80
CA GLU A 156 -0.76 16.10 9.31
C GLU A 156 -1.66 17.13 8.64
N ARG A 157 -1.79 17.06 7.32
CA ARG A 157 -2.55 18.03 6.51
C ARG A 157 -4.04 17.69 6.39
N GLN A 158 -4.42 16.46 6.72
CA GLN A 158 -5.77 15.94 6.53
C GLN A 158 -6.24 16.14 5.08
N ASP A 159 -5.37 15.79 4.11
CA ASP A 159 -5.62 15.89 2.68
C ASP A 159 -5.64 14.51 1.98
N ARG A 160 -5.95 14.51 0.70
CA ARG A 160 -6.02 13.31 -0.13
C ARG A 160 -5.70 13.62 -1.59
N SER A 161 -5.17 12.65 -2.31
CA SER A 161 -4.84 12.79 -3.74
C SER A 161 -6.07 12.74 -4.67
N ASN A 162 -7.20 12.20 -4.20
CA ASN A 162 -8.42 11.96 -5.01
C ASN A 162 -8.16 11.11 -6.27
N GLY A 163 -7.21 10.21 -6.23
CA GLY A 163 -6.81 9.32 -7.31
C GLY A 163 -5.31 9.16 -7.42
N LEU A 164 -4.89 8.51 -8.50
CA LEU A 164 -3.48 8.39 -8.83
C LEU A 164 -3.00 9.73 -9.40
N VAL A 165 -1.98 10.30 -8.77
CA VAL A 165 -1.32 11.54 -9.23
C VAL A 165 0.14 11.23 -9.61
N PRO A 166 0.77 12.03 -10.51
CA PRO A 166 2.18 11.84 -10.83
C PRO A 166 3.03 11.83 -9.56
N SER A 167 3.93 10.84 -9.45
CA SER A 167 4.71 10.65 -8.22
C SER A 167 5.80 11.70 -8.05
N GLY A 168 6.01 12.11 -6.80
CA GLY A 168 7.15 12.89 -6.37
C GLY A 168 8.38 12.08 -5.96
N PHE A 169 8.36 10.74 -6.12
CA PHE A 169 9.40 9.85 -5.63
C PHE A 169 10.80 10.20 -6.16
N ASP A 170 10.93 10.46 -7.45
CA ASP A 170 12.25 10.75 -8.04
C ASP A 170 12.85 12.04 -7.48
N ALA A 171 12.05 13.07 -7.26
CA ALA A 171 12.48 14.32 -6.64
C ALA A 171 12.85 14.11 -5.15
N TRP A 172 12.05 13.33 -4.42
CA TRP A 172 12.34 12.95 -3.04
C TRP A 172 13.65 12.14 -2.94
N LEU A 173 13.83 11.14 -3.81
CA LEU A 173 15.06 10.34 -3.84
C LEU A 173 16.30 11.18 -4.16
N ALA A 174 16.18 12.11 -5.12
CA ALA A 174 17.24 13.05 -5.45
C ALA A 174 17.62 13.91 -4.23
N HIS A 175 16.62 14.40 -3.49
CA HIS A 175 16.86 15.14 -2.24
C HIS A 175 17.55 14.29 -1.17
N GLU A 176 17.10 13.04 -0.95
CA GLU A 176 17.72 12.13 0.01
C GLU A 176 19.18 11.80 -0.35
N ARG A 177 19.48 11.69 -1.63
CA ARG A 177 20.86 11.53 -2.11
C ARG A 177 21.77 12.71 -1.77
N THR A 178 21.27 13.95 -1.77
CA THR A 178 22.05 15.10 -1.28
C THR A 178 22.43 14.98 0.20
N ARG A 179 21.63 14.23 0.96
CA ARG A 179 21.86 13.90 2.37
C ARG A 179 22.68 12.62 2.58
N ARG A 180 23.26 12.07 1.50
CA ARG A 180 24.03 10.83 1.46
C ARG A 180 23.23 9.58 1.86
N ARG A 181 21.89 9.59 1.62
CA ARG A 181 21.04 8.42 1.76
C ARG A 181 20.74 7.84 0.37
N TYR A 182 20.62 6.52 0.26
CA TYR A 182 20.28 5.82 -0.97
C TYR A 182 21.19 6.12 -2.17
N THR A 183 22.48 6.38 -1.95
CA THR A 183 23.44 6.76 -3.01
C THR A 183 23.57 5.69 -4.09
N ASP A 184 23.53 4.41 -3.70
CA ASP A 184 23.72 3.25 -4.58
C ASP A 184 22.40 2.54 -4.91
N TYR A 185 21.25 3.12 -4.52
CA TYR A 185 19.94 2.54 -4.74
C TYR A 185 19.48 2.74 -6.19
N ASP A 186 19.16 1.64 -6.89
CA ASP A 186 18.50 1.68 -8.19
C ASP A 186 16.96 1.63 -8.03
N PRO A 187 16.23 2.71 -8.37
CA PRO A 187 14.79 2.75 -8.21
C PRO A 187 14.02 1.78 -9.13
N ASP A 188 14.66 1.27 -10.18
CA ASP A 188 14.02 0.44 -11.21
C ASP A 188 14.35 -1.06 -11.07
N GLU A 189 15.26 -1.44 -10.16
CA GLU A 189 15.77 -2.81 -10.01
C GLU A 189 14.63 -3.82 -9.79
N GLU A 190 13.70 -3.56 -8.88
CA GLU A 190 12.63 -4.49 -8.52
C GLU A 190 11.67 -4.84 -9.66
N LEU A 191 11.53 -3.97 -10.64
CA LEU A 191 10.71 -4.22 -11.83
C LEU A 191 11.49 -4.91 -12.95
N ASN A 192 12.82 -4.78 -12.95
CA ASN A 192 13.70 -5.41 -13.92
C ASN A 192 14.02 -6.86 -13.58
N GLU A 193 14.02 -7.26 -12.31
CA GLU A 193 14.39 -8.60 -11.84
C GLU A 193 13.51 -9.76 -12.35
N ARG A 194 12.40 -9.50 -13.05
CA ARG A 194 11.46 -10.54 -13.52
C ARG A 194 10.83 -10.20 -14.89
N ARG A 195 11.66 -9.74 -15.81
CA ARG A 195 11.30 -9.77 -17.25
C ARG A 195 11.52 -11.13 -17.86
#